data_c0cb4228c70f8cdf693f0c1b2f317122
#
_entry.id   c0cb4228c70f8cdf693f0c1b2f317122
#
_cell.length_a   1.000
_cell.length_b   1.000
_cell.length_c   1.000
_cell.angle_alpha   90.00
_cell.angle_beta   90.00
_cell.angle_gamma   90.00
#
_symmetry.space_group_name_H-M   'P 1'
#
loop_
_entity.id
_entity.type
_entity.pdbx_description
1 polymer ?
#
loop_
_entity_poly.entity_id
_entity_poly.type
_entity_poly.pdbx_seq_one_letter_code
_entity_poly.pdbx_strand_id
1 'polypeptide(L)'
;MKILLTLRQPLFPPDTGGKVRSLNIFARLARRAAIHAVSFADPVADAEAISEMKGLFKSYTPVFWQETRKYSARFYKELVASQFSSLPYFLAKCYQPRFRSATEVLTAREHFDLVFCDFLQTAFPLLEITLKPKVVLEHNVEFLLRKRKWSVEKHPLRKMVYGSEWRKTRPIEARVCRCFDHVFTVSEEDQQTIRREFAIDRVSTLPTGVDTDFFRPLGNPPLPGRMVFVGSMDWDPNEDGIVWFLGNVYPRIRQAIPNASFAIVGRNPSQRLRAIAAKTPAVEVTGWVPDVRPYLSQAAVVVVPLRIGGGTRVKIPEAMAMAKAVVSTPIGAEGLPFHDGAEIRIAEHPEAFAGAVAELLRNDSLRNVIGTAARQEVVSNHSWEKVVTRVEEVLERVASHDKRVTTRTVASYPLMVNP
;
A
#
# COMPACT_ATOMS: atom_id res chain seq x y z
N MET A 1 -10.10 21.96 8.62
CA MET A 1 -10.77 21.29 7.52
C MET A 1 -11.64 20.17 8.07
N LYS A 2 -12.86 19.98 7.53
CA LYS A 2 -13.81 18.91 7.92
C LYS A 2 -13.97 17.94 6.76
N ILE A 3 -13.62 16.68 6.97
CA ILE A 3 -13.50 15.65 5.93
C ILE A 3 -14.52 14.55 6.17
N LEU A 4 -15.30 14.20 5.14
CA LEU A 4 -16.05 12.95 5.10
C LEU A 4 -15.15 11.88 4.48
N LEU A 5 -14.71 10.93 5.29
CA LEU A 5 -13.85 9.82 4.87
C LEU A 5 -14.70 8.56 4.65
N THR A 6 -14.58 7.94 3.49
CA THR A 6 -15.23 6.65 3.22
C THR A 6 -14.19 5.55 3.06
N LEU A 7 -14.33 4.49 3.83
CA LEU A 7 -13.42 3.36 3.92
C LEU A 7 -14.13 2.06 3.54
N ARG A 8 -13.40 1.14 2.91
CA ARG A 8 -13.94 -0.18 2.56
C ARG A 8 -14.22 -1.05 3.79
N GLN A 9 -13.43 -0.90 4.84
CA GLN A 9 -13.49 -1.71 6.07
C GLN A 9 -12.83 -0.94 7.21
N PRO A 10 -13.00 -1.34 8.49
CA PRO A 10 -12.24 -0.79 9.58
C PRO A 10 -10.73 -0.94 9.37
N LEU A 11 -9.97 0.04 9.85
CA LEU A 11 -8.51 0.07 9.65
C LEU A 11 -7.75 -0.83 10.63
N PHE A 12 -8.40 -1.27 11.69
CA PHE A 12 -7.83 -2.15 12.71
C PHE A 12 -8.30 -3.61 12.55
N PRO A 13 -7.44 -4.60 12.88
CA PRO A 13 -5.98 -4.44 13.00
C PRO A 13 -5.36 -4.10 11.63
N PRO A 14 -4.22 -3.38 11.57
CA PRO A 14 -3.53 -3.04 10.32
C PRO A 14 -2.74 -4.24 9.79
N ASP A 15 -3.42 -5.28 9.33
CA ASP A 15 -2.90 -6.58 8.93
C ASP A 15 -2.58 -6.69 7.43
N THR A 16 -2.97 -5.70 6.64
CA THR A 16 -2.71 -5.64 5.20
C THR A 16 -2.05 -4.32 4.81
N GLY A 17 -1.27 -4.31 3.71
CA GLY A 17 -0.57 -3.11 3.23
C GLY A 17 -1.50 -1.92 2.98
N GLY A 18 -2.72 -2.16 2.50
CA GLY A 18 -3.73 -1.12 2.34
C GLY A 18 -4.16 -0.52 3.67
N LYS A 19 -4.53 -1.34 4.66
CA LYS A 19 -4.90 -0.88 6.00
C LYS A 19 -3.75 -0.15 6.72
N VAL A 20 -2.51 -0.67 6.62
CA VAL A 20 -1.32 -0.01 7.18
C VAL A 20 -1.18 1.40 6.60
N ARG A 21 -1.29 1.55 5.27
CA ARG A 21 -1.20 2.85 4.60
C ARG A 21 -2.34 3.77 5.05
N SER A 22 -3.57 3.34 4.90
CA SER A 22 -4.75 4.14 5.24
C SER A 22 -4.75 4.56 6.71
N LEU A 23 -4.42 3.65 7.63
CA LEU A 23 -4.31 3.97 9.05
C LEU A 23 -3.25 5.04 9.31
N ASN A 24 -2.05 4.88 8.75
CA ASN A 24 -0.97 5.85 8.95
C ASN A 24 -1.29 7.24 8.38
N ILE A 25 -1.94 7.30 7.23
CA ILE A 25 -2.37 8.57 6.64
C ILE A 25 -3.49 9.20 7.48
N PHE A 26 -4.59 8.49 7.69
CA PHE A 26 -5.78 9.09 8.29
C PHE A 26 -5.67 9.31 9.79
N ALA A 27 -4.90 8.49 10.52
CA ALA A 27 -4.63 8.72 11.94
C ALA A 27 -3.82 10.01 12.18
N ARG A 28 -2.85 10.30 11.31
CA ARG A 28 -2.08 11.56 11.38
C ARG A 28 -2.90 12.75 10.92
N LEU A 29 -3.65 12.58 9.84
CA LEU A 29 -4.55 13.63 9.32
C LEU A 29 -5.65 13.97 10.35
N ALA A 30 -6.16 13.00 11.11
CA ALA A 30 -7.16 13.21 12.15
C ALA A 30 -6.68 14.09 13.32
N ARG A 31 -5.37 14.26 13.50
CA ARG A 31 -4.78 15.18 14.47
C ARG A 31 -4.89 16.66 14.03
N ARG A 32 -5.10 16.89 12.73
CA ARG A 32 -5.06 18.22 12.09
C ARG A 32 -6.39 18.60 11.43
N ALA A 33 -7.27 17.62 11.19
CA ALA A 33 -8.56 17.80 10.52
C ALA A 33 -9.66 17.03 11.28
N ALA A 34 -10.90 17.56 11.23
CA ALA A 34 -12.05 16.84 11.75
C ALA A 34 -12.51 15.79 10.75
N ILE A 35 -12.18 14.52 10.99
CA ILE A 35 -12.55 13.42 10.11
C ILE A 35 -13.80 12.72 10.65
N HIS A 36 -14.82 12.61 9.79
CA HIS A 36 -16.02 11.82 10.00
C HIS A 36 -15.95 10.61 9.06
N ALA A 37 -15.75 9.41 9.62
CA ALA A 37 -15.49 8.23 8.82
C ALA A 37 -16.73 7.33 8.70
N VAL A 38 -16.90 6.73 7.52
CA VAL A 38 -17.92 5.73 7.20
C VAL A 38 -17.23 4.51 6.61
N SER A 39 -17.52 3.31 7.10
CA SER A 39 -17.02 2.08 6.47
C SER A 39 -18.06 0.95 6.50
N PHE A 40 -17.88 -0.05 5.64
CA PHE A 40 -18.50 -1.34 5.91
C PHE A 40 -17.87 -1.97 7.14
N ALA A 41 -18.64 -2.71 7.92
CA ALA A 41 -18.18 -3.47 9.07
C ALA A 41 -19.04 -4.70 9.32
N ASP A 42 -18.45 -5.78 9.78
CA ASP A 42 -19.16 -6.91 10.37
C ASP A 42 -19.42 -6.61 11.86
N PRO A 43 -20.67 -6.64 12.34
CA PRO A 43 -20.98 -6.23 13.72
C PRO A 43 -20.34 -7.13 14.79
N VAL A 44 -20.00 -8.36 14.46
CA VAL A 44 -19.38 -9.34 15.37
C VAL A 44 -17.88 -9.41 15.19
N ALA A 45 -17.44 -9.65 13.94
CA ALA A 45 -16.02 -9.83 13.65
C ALA A 45 -15.20 -8.54 13.84
N ASP A 46 -15.82 -7.36 13.61
CA ASP A 46 -15.13 -6.07 13.69
C ASP A 46 -15.46 -5.26 14.97
N ALA A 47 -16.03 -5.89 16.03
CA ALA A 47 -16.50 -5.17 17.22
C ALA A 47 -15.38 -4.35 17.91
N GLU A 48 -14.19 -4.93 18.06
CA GLU A 48 -13.02 -4.25 18.63
C GLU A 48 -12.53 -3.12 17.70
N ALA A 49 -12.38 -3.41 16.41
CA ALA A 49 -12.00 -2.44 15.39
C ALA A 49 -12.98 -1.24 15.33
N ILE A 50 -14.27 -1.48 15.46
CA ILE A 50 -15.29 -0.42 15.54
C ILE A 50 -15.04 0.52 16.75
N SER A 51 -14.66 -0.04 17.90
CA SER A 51 -14.32 0.75 19.10
C SER A 51 -13.07 1.61 18.87
N GLU A 52 -12.01 1.03 18.28
CA GLU A 52 -10.79 1.75 17.96
C GLU A 52 -11.03 2.88 16.93
N MET A 53 -11.84 2.61 15.91
CA MET A 53 -12.23 3.62 14.91
C MET A 53 -12.99 4.80 15.52
N LYS A 54 -13.86 4.56 16.51
CA LYS A 54 -14.57 5.62 17.25
C LYS A 54 -13.62 6.48 18.08
N GLY A 55 -12.55 5.90 18.61
CA GLY A 55 -11.50 6.64 19.34
C GLY A 55 -10.58 7.43 18.42
N LEU A 56 -10.42 6.99 17.17
CA LEU A 56 -9.49 7.60 16.21
C LEU A 56 -10.08 8.84 15.52
N PHE A 57 -11.36 8.80 15.12
CA PHE A 57 -12.00 9.83 14.32
C PHE A 57 -13.00 10.68 15.14
N LYS A 58 -13.30 11.89 14.66
CA LYS A 58 -14.31 12.77 15.25
C LYS A 58 -15.67 12.09 15.35
N SER A 59 -16.04 11.31 14.34
CA SER A 59 -17.16 10.36 14.38
C SER A 59 -16.86 9.18 13.47
N TYR A 60 -17.44 8.03 13.80
CA TYR A 60 -17.37 6.84 12.98
C TYR A 60 -18.76 6.19 12.84
N THR A 61 -19.17 5.94 11.61
CA THR A 61 -20.45 5.34 11.25
C THR A 61 -20.22 3.99 10.56
N PRO A 62 -20.34 2.86 11.26
CA PRO A 62 -20.28 1.55 10.64
C PRO A 62 -21.55 1.27 9.84
N VAL A 63 -21.40 0.85 8.59
CA VAL A 63 -22.47 0.31 7.76
C VAL A 63 -22.40 -1.20 7.82
N PHE A 64 -23.30 -1.81 8.58
CA PHE A 64 -23.23 -3.25 8.81
C PHE A 64 -23.51 -4.03 7.53
N TRP A 65 -22.50 -4.78 7.11
CA TRP A 65 -22.53 -5.64 5.95
C TRP A 65 -21.53 -6.77 6.08
N GLN A 66 -21.95 -7.97 5.71
CA GLN A 66 -21.11 -9.15 5.77
C GLN A 66 -20.69 -9.56 4.35
N GLU A 67 -19.39 -9.62 4.11
CA GLU A 67 -18.85 -10.02 2.82
C GLU A 67 -19.14 -11.50 2.54
N THR A 68 -19.61 -11.82 1.34
CA THR A 68 -19.86 -13.20 0.92
C THR A 68 -18.57 -14.02 0.98
N ARG A 69 -18.60 -15.12 1.75
CA ARG A 69 -17.45 -16.02 1.92
C ARG A 69 -17.03 -16.58 0.56
N LYS A 70 -15.73 -16.43 0.22
CA LYS A 70 -15.15 -16.98 -1.02
C LYS A 70 -15.39 -18.49 -1.12
N TYR A 71 -15.64 -18.95 -2.34
CA TYR A 71 -15.90 -20.35 -2.66
C TYR A 71 -17.18 -20.96 -2.06
N SER A 72 -18.06 -20.17 -1.46
CA SER A 72 -19.40 -20.61 -1.07
C SER A 72 -20.34 -20.71 -2.27
N ALA A 73 -21.44 -21.45 -2.14
CA ALA A 73 -22.49 -21.52 -3.20
C ALA A 73 -23.02 -20.13 -3.56
N ARG A 74 -23.19 -19.24 -2.56
CA ARG A 74 -23.59 -17.86 -2.75
C ARG A 74 -22.57 -17.07 -3.56
N PHE A 75 -21.27 -17.26 -3.28
CA PHE A 75 -20.17 -16.65 -4.05
C PHE A 75 -20.26 -17.00 -5.54
N TYR A 76 -20.45 -18.28 -5.87
CA TYR A 76 -20.56 -18.70 -7.28
C TYR A 76 -21.83 -18.16 -7.95
N LYS A 77 -22.96 -18.15 -7.24
CA LYS A 77 -24.20 -17.54 -7.73
C LYS A 77 -24.00 -16.05 -8.05
N GLU A 78 -23.43 -15.29 -7.15
CA GLU A 78 -23.14 -13.86 -7.33
C GLU A 78 -22.12 -13.63 -8.46
N LEU A 79 -21.10 -14.47 -8.57
CA LEU A 79 -20.10 -14.39 -9.64
C LEU A 79 -20.71 -14.63 -11.01
N VAL A 80 -21.58 -15.66 -11.14
CA VAL A 80 -22.30 -15.93 -12.40
C VAL A 80 -23.27 -14.79 -12.72
N ALA A 81 -24.06 -14.32 -11.76
CA ALA A 81 -24.96 -13.20 -11.95
C ALA A 81 -24.21 -11.92 -12.40
N SER A 82 -23.01 -11.69 -11.85
CA SER A 82 -22.19 -10.55 -12.26
C SER A 82 -21.77 -10.60 -13.73
N GLN A 83 -21.69 -11.80 -14.36
CA GLN A 83 -21.33 -11.89 -15.78
C GLN A 83 -22.40 -11.25 -16.69
N PHE A 84 -23.66 -11.23 -16.26
CA PHE A 84 -24.79 -10.61 -16.96
C PHE A 84 -25.04 -9.15 -16.55
N SER A 85 -24.27 -8.62 -15.61
CA SER A 85 -24.31 -7.23 -15.15
C SER A 85 -23.26 -6.38 -15.85
N SER A 86 -23.49 -5.08 -15.95
CA SER A 86 -22.47 -4.10 -16.36
C SER A 86 -21.39 -3.87 -15.29
N LEU A 87 -21.66 -4.26 -14.03
CA LEU A 87 -20.72 -4.11 -12.93
C LEU A 87 -19.79 -5.32 -12.82
N PRO A 88 -18.48 -5.12 -12.57
CA PRO A 88 -17.58 -6.20 -12.19
C PRO A 88 -17.95 -6.71 -10.79
N TYR A 89 -17.76 -8.01 -10.56
CA TYR A 89 -18.16 -8.66 -9.31
C TYR A 89 -17.66 -7.96 -8.04
N PHE A 90 -16.41 -7.49 -8.05
CA PHE A 90 -15.81 -6.86 -6.87
C PHE A 90 -16.44 -5.52 -6.49
N LEU A 91 -17.01 -4.79 -7.45
CA LEU A 91 -17.80 -3.58 -7.19
C LEU A 91 -19.26 -3.93 -6.87
N ALA A 92 -19.85 -4.87 -7.61
CA ALA A 92 -21.24 -5.29 -7.40
C ALA A 92 -21.49 -5.76 -5.96
N LYS A 93 -20.57 -6.55 -5.38
CA LYS A 93 -20.69 -7.02 -4.00
C LYS A 93 -20.59 -5.91 -2.96
N CYS A 94 -19.84 -4.84 -3.24
CA CYS A 94 -19.68 -3.68 -2.34
C CYS A 94 -20.70 -2.56 -2.62
N TYR A 95 -21.51 -2.68 -3.69
CA TYR A 95 -22.55 -1.69 -4.00
C TYR A 95 -23.76 -1.91 -3.12
N GLN A 96 -23.75 -1.28 -1.95
CA GLN A 96 -24.81 -1.37 -0.97
C GLN A 96 -25.53 -0.01 -0.85
N PRO A 97 -26.85 0.08 -1.14
CA PRO A 97 -27.60 1.34 -1.02
C PRO A 97 -27.45 2.00 0.36
N ARG A 98 -27.36 1.19 1.43
CA ARG A 98 -27.18 1.66 2.80
C ARG A 98 -25.88 2.46 3.00
N PHE A 99 -24.81 2.16 2.24
CA PHE A 99 -23.55 2.90 2.31
C PHE A 99 -23.73 4.33 1.76
N ARG A 100 -24.40 4.44 0.62
CA ARG A 100 -24.74 5.73 0.03
C ARG A 100 -25.67 6.52 0.97
N SER A 101 -26.76 5.90 1.46
CA SER A 101 -27.69 6.55 2.38
C SER A 101 -27.01 7.04 3.67
N ALA A 102 -26.08 6.27 4.24
CA ALA A 102 -25.30 6.71 5.42
C ALA A 102 -24.48 7.97 5.12
N THR A 103 -23.87 8.07 3.94
CA THR A 103 -23.12 9.27 3.53
C THR A 103 -24.05 10.45 3.26
N GLU A 104 -25.19 10.24 2.60
CA GLU A 104 -26.20 11.28 2.35
C GLU A 104 -26.78 11.85 3.64
N VAL A 105 -27.07 11.00 4.63
CA VAL A 105 -27.57 11.46 5.96
C VAL A 105 -26.53 12.34 6.66
N LEU A 106 -25.26 11.97 6.61
CA LEU A 106 -24.18 12.78 7.22
C LEU A 106 -24.04 14.13 6.51
N THR A 107 -24.05 14.15 5.18
CA THR A 107 -23.91 15.37 4.39
C THR A 107 -25.11 16.29 4.48
N ALA A 108 -26.29 15.76 4.79
CA ALA A 108 -27.49 16.56 5.06
C ALA A 108 -27.46 17.22 6.46
N ARG A 109 -26.75 16.63 7.42
CA ARG A 109 -26.66 17.12 8.80
C ARG A 109 -25.51 18.08 9.02
N GLU A 110 -24.43 17.92 8.29
CA GLU A 110 -23.16 18.62 8.52
C GLU A 110 -22.52 19.05 7.20
N HIS A 111 -21.93 20.24 7.20
CA HIS A 111 -21.15 20.71 6.07
C HIS A 111 -19.74 20.08 6.12
N PHE A 112 -19.29 19.54 4.98
CA PHE A 112 -17.95 19.00 4.79
C PHE A 112 -17.20 19.84 3.76
N ASP A 113 -15.91 20.12 4.02
CA ASP A 113 -15.05 20.83 3.06
C ASP A 113 -14.69 19.93 1.87
N LEU A 114 -14.66 18.59 2.06
CA LEU A 114 -14.44 17.59 1.00
C LEU A 114 -14.86 16.18 1.41
N VAL A 115 -14.99 15.30 0.40
CA VAL A 115 -15.13 13.85 0.56
C VAL A 115 -13.83 13.18 0.16
N PHE A 116 -13.28 12.33 1.02
CA PHE A 116 -12.14 11.47 0.72
C PHE A 116 -12.58 10.01 0.64
N CYS A 117 -12.43 9.39 -0.53
CA CYS A 117 -12.74 7.98 -0.76
C CYS A 117 -11.46 7.14 -0.75
N ASP A 118 -11.39 6.18 0.15
CA ASP A 118 -10.30 5.21 0.21
C ASP A 118 -10.71 3.94 -0.56
N PHE A 119 -10.11 3.70 -1.69
CA PHE A 119 -10.43 2.69 -2.70
C PHE A 119 -11.60 3.02 -3.67
N LEU A 120 -11.50 2.48 -4.88
CA LEU A 120 -12.53 2.54 -5.92
C LEU A 120 -13.91 2.05 -5.43
N GLN A 121 -13.92 1.04 -4.54
CA GLN A 121 -15.14 0.44 -4.01
C GLN A 121 -16.00 1.42 -3.21
N THR A 122 -15.40 2.41 -2.56
CA THR A 122 -16.12 3.45 -1.81
C THR A 122 -16.39 4.68 -2.65
N ALA A 123 -15.56 4.95 -3.66
CA ALA A 123 -15.73 6.06 -4.59
C ALA A 123 -16.90 5.83 -5.57
N PHE A 124 -17.04 4.61 -6.08
CA PHE A 124 -18.07 4.27 -7.08
C PHE A 124 -19.50 4.56 -6.60
N PRO A 125 -19.94 4.17 -5.39
CA PRO A 125 -21.29 4.50 -4.89
C PRO A 125 -21.55 6.01 -4.75
N LEU A 126 -20.47 6.82 -4.64
CA LEU A 126 -20.55 8.26 -4.41
C LEU A 126 -20.39 9.10 -5.69
N LEU A 127 -20.38 8.46 -6.86
CA LEU A 127 -20.32 9.18 -8.15
C LEU A 127 -21.43 10.21 -8.30
N GLU A 128 -22.64 9.86 -7.88
CA GLU A 128 -23.86 10.67 -8.07
C GLU A 128 -24.16 11.60 -6.89
N ILE A 129 -23.36 11.57 -5.81
CA ILE A 129 -23.51 12.52 -4.72
C ILE A 129 -23.02 13.90 -5.18
N THR A 130 -23.84 14.92 -4.95
CA THR A 130 -23.59 16.30 -5.37
C THR A 130 -22.50 16.99 -4.55
N LEU A 131 -22.13 16.45 -3.39
CA LEU A 131 -21.11 17.03 -2.54
C LEU A 131 -19.74 17.05 -3.27
N LYS A 132 -19.14 18.21 -3.35
CA LYS A 132 -17.81 18.47 -3.90
C LYS A 132 -17.01 19.33 -2.95
N PRO A 133 -15.68 19.32 -3.01
CA PRO A 133 -14.85 18.46 -3.87
C PRO A 133 -14.75 17.01 -3.37
N LYS A 134 -14.46 16.10 -4.29
CA LYS A 134 -14.25 14.67 -4.02
C LYS A 134 -12.83 14.25 -4.43
N VAL A 135 -12.15 13.53 -3.55
CA VAL A 135 -10.85 12.92 -3.85
C VAL A 135 -10.89 11.41 -3.62
N VAL A 136 -10.10 10.66 -4.37
CA VAL A 136 -9.99 9.20 -4.24
C VAL A 136 -8.54 8.77 -4.11
N LEU A 137 -8.27 7.80 -3.24
CA LEU A 137 -7.00 7.08 -3.16
C LEU A 137 -7.15 5.70 -3.80
N GLU A 138 -6.49 5.51 -4.94
CA GLU A 138 -6.39 4.24 -5.64
C GLU A 138 -5.16 3.48 -5.15
N HIS A 139 -5.39 2.39 -4.41
CA HIS A 139 -4.30 1.52 -3.93
C HIS A 139 -3.72 0.63 -5.02
N ASN A 140 -4.41 0.50 -6.13
CA ASN A 140 -3.98 -0.19 -7.35
C ASN A 140 -4.74 0.41 -8.53
N VAL A 141 -4.17 0.34 -9.71
CA VAL A 141 -4.94 0.51 -10.95
C VAL A 141 -5.76 -0.78 -11.17
N GLU A 142 -7.02 -0.75 -10.75
CA GLU A 142 -7.85 -1.94 -10.58
C GLU A 142 -8.10 -2.70 -11.89
N PHE A 143 -8.32 -1.99 -13.02
CA PHE A 143 -8.47 -2.68 -14.30
C PHE A 143 -7.17 -3.36 -14.74
N LEU A 144 -6.02 -2.74 -14.47
CA LEU A 144 -4.72 -3.30 -14.86
C LEU A 144 -4.38 -4.56 -14.06
N LEU A 145 -4.68 -4.54 -12.75
CA LEU A 145 -4.53 -5.71 -11.90
C LEU A 145 -5.33 -6.92 -12.44
N ARG A 146 -6.56 -6.69 -12.90
CA ARG A 146 -7.41 -7.73 -13.48
C ARG A 146 -6.95 -8.14 -14.88
N LYS A 147 -6.48 -7.20 -15.69
CA LYS A 147 -5.90 -7.47 -17.00
C LYS A 147 -4.64 -8.35 -16.88
N ARG A 148 -3.76 -8.07 -15.90
CA ARG A 148 -2.58 -8.91 -15.62
C ARG A 148 -3.00 -10.33 -15.20
N LYS A 149 -4.03 -10.49 -14.34
CA LYS A 149 -4.58 -11.82 -14.00
C LYS A 149 -5.12 -12.54 -15.22
N TRP A 150 -5.86 -11.86 -16.07
CA TRP A 150 -6.37 -12.42 -17.33
C TRP A 150 -5.25 -12.90 -18.25
N SER A 151 -4.16 -12.13 -18.38
CA SER A 151 -3.06 -12.48 -19.30
C SER A 151 -2.31 -13.76 -18.93
N VAL A 152 -2.16 -14.03 -17.62
CA VAL A 152 -1.42 -15.19 -17.11
C VAL A 152 -2.29 -16.41 -16.81
N GLU A 153 -3.63 -16.25 -16.75
CA GLU A 153 -4.56 -17.35 -16.44
C GLU A 153 -4.63 -18.37 -17.58
N LYS A 154 -4.44 -19.64 -17.26
CA LYS A 154 -4.45 -20.75 -18.22
C LYS A 154 -5.80 -21.46 -18.29
N HIS A 155 -6.56 -21.47 -17.20
CA HIS A 155 -7.85 -22.17 -17.15
C HIS A 155 -8.93 -21.38 -17.92
N PRO A 156 -9.57 -21.94 -18.96
CA PRO A 156 -10.42 -21.20 -19.91
C PRO A 156 -11.59 -20.47 -19.24
N LEU A 157 -12.29 -21.10 -18.31
CA LEU A 157 -13.41 -20.48 -17.60
C LEU A 157 -12.95 -19.32 -16.70
N ARG A 158 -11.86 -19.46 -15.98
CA ARG A 158 -11.30 -18.39 -15.15
C ARG A 158 -10.80 -17.25 -16.01
N LYS A 159 -10.15 -17.56 -17.15
CA LYS A 159 -9.71 -16.56 -18.12
C LYS A 159 -10.86 -15.76 -18.68
N MET A 160 -11.98 -16.41 -19.00
CA MET A 160 -13.21 -15.73 -19.44
C MET A 160 -13.74 -14.78 -18.37
N VAL A 161 -13.82 -15.23 -17.10
CA VAL A 161 -14.25 -14.38 -15.98
C VAL A 161 -13.32 -13.18 -15.79
N TYR A 162 -12.00 -13.38 -15.73
CA TYR A 162 -11.06 -12.27 -15.59
C TYR A 162 -11.10 -11.34 -16.81
N GLY A 163 -11.37 -11.87 -18.00
CA GLY A 163 -11.56 -11.10 -19.23
C GLY A 163 -12.79 -10.18 -19.17
N SER A 164 -13.90 -10.67 -18.63
CA SER A 164 -15.11 -9.88 -18.35
C SER A 164 -14.83 -8.82 -17.28
N GLU A 165 -14.22 -9.21 -16.16
CA GLU A 165 -13.95 -8.34 -15.03
C GLU A 165 -13.11 -7.11 -15.42
N TRP A 166 -11.98 -7.27 -16.12
CA TRP A 166 -11.14 -6.12 -16.44
C TRP A 166 -11.80 -5.18 -17.47
N ARG A 167 -12.56 -5.73 -18.45
CA ARG A 167 -13.30 -4.91 -19.43
C ARG A 167 -14.38 -4.07 -18.79
N LYS A 168 -15.08 -4.60 -17.79
CA LYS A 168 -16.08 -3.86 -17.03
C LYS A 168 -15.46 -2.85 -16.06
N THR A 169 -14.31 -3.19 -15.46
CA THR A 169 -13.63 -2.32 -14.49
C THR A 169 -13.13 -1.06 -15.13
N ARG A 170 -12.47 -1.14 -16.30
CA ARG A 170 -11.81 -0.01 -16.94
C ARG A 170 -12.71 1.22 -17.17
N PRO A 171 -13.91 1.11 -17.75
CA PRO A 171 -14.79 2.28 -17.96
C PRO A 171 -15.32 2.87 -16.64
N ILE A 172 -15.55 2.04 -15.63
CA ILE A 172 -16.03 2.50 -14.31
C ILE A 172 -14.93 3.26 -13.58
N GLU A 173 -13.72 2.70 -13.51
CA GLU A 173 -12.56 3.34 -12.91
C GLU A 173 -12.23 4.65 -13.62
N ALA A 174 -12.27 4.68 -14.96
CA ALA A 174 -12.10 5.90 -15.74
C ALA A 174 -13.19 6.94 -15.41
N ARG A 175 -14.45 6.53 -15.23
CA ARG A 175 -15.54 7.44 -14.84
C ARG A 175 -15.31 8.02 -13.45
N VAL A 176 -14.92 7.20 -12.46
CA VAL A 176 -14.56 7.67 -11.11
C VAL A 176 -13.43 8.67 -11.19
N CYS A 177 -12.32 8.32 -11.82
CA CYS A 177 -11.14 9.18 -11.93
C CYS A 177 -11.45 10.52 -12.63
N ARG A 178 -12.36 10.52 -13.62
CA ARG A 178 -12.78 11.75 -14.33
C ARG A 178 -13.79 12.59 -13.56
N CYS A 179 -14.58 12.02 -12.68
CA CYS A 179 -15.61 12.72 -11.91
C CYS A 179 -15.10 13.26 -10.58
N PHE A 180 -13.96 12.78 -10.11
CA PHE A 180 -13.33 13.21 -8.85
C PHE A 180 -12.40 14.38 -9.11
N ASP A 181 -12.30 15.29 -8.16
CA ASP A 181 -11.51 16.52 -8.27
C ASP A 181 -10.01 16.28 -8.10
N HIS A 182 -9.63 15.14 -7.48
CA HIS A 182 -8.25 14.67 -7.44
C HIS A 182 -8.18 13.15 -7.24
N VAL A 183 -7.15 12.52 -7.82
CA VAL A 183 -6.85 11.10 -7.68
C VAL A 183 -5.46 10.96 -7.05
N PHE A 184 -5.37 10.20 -5.97
CA PHE A 184 -4.10 9.75 -5.42
C PHE A 184 -3.81 8.33 -5.87
N THR A 185 -2.56 8.06 -6.23
CA THR A 185 -2.04 6.72 -6.55
C THR A 185 -0.91 6.37 -5.60
N VAL A 186 -0.50 5.12 -5.57
CA VAL A 186 0.53 4.65 -4.63
C VAL A 186 1.91 4.56 -5.23
N SER A 187 2.04 4.70 -6.54
CA SER A 187 3.30 4.72 -7.28
C SER A 187 3.24 5.68 -8.46
N GLU A 188 4.41 6.11 -8.92
CA GLU A 188 4.51 6.94 -10.13
C GLU A 188 4.08 6.18 -11.39
N GLU A 189 4.32 4.87 -11.44
CA GLU A 189 3.87 4.01 -12.53
C GLU A 189 2.34 4.00 -12.64
N ASP A 190 1.65 3.87 -11.49
CA ASP A 190 0.19 3.93 -11.43
C ASP A 190 -0.32 5.32 -11.83
N GLN A 191 0.35 6.39 -11.38
CA GLN A 191 0.04 7.77 -11.77
C GLN A 191 0.13 7.96 -13.29
N GLN A 192 1.25 7.54 -13.89
CA GLN A 192 1.44 7.63 -15.35
C GLN A 192 0.41 6.78 -16.11
N THR A 193 0.07 5.61 -15.57
CA THR A 193 -0.94 4.74 -16.14
C THR A 193 -2.32 5.41 -16.15
N ILE A 194 -2.75 5.97 -15.00
CA ILE A 194 -4.03 6.68 -14.90
C ILE A 194 -4.06 7.91 -15.82
N ARG A 195 -2.97 8.69 -15.87
CA ARG A 195 -2.86 9.83 -16.79
C ARG A 195 -3.06 9.40 -18.24
N ARG A 196 -2.33 8.39 -18.68
CA ARG A 196 -2.36 7.90 -20.07
C ARG A 196 -3.70 7.24 -20.41
N GLU A 197 -4.19 6.33 -19.56
CA GLU A 197 -5.38 5.53 -19.86
C GLU A 197 -6.69 6.29 -19.72
N PHE A 198 -6.74 7.30 -18.84
CA PHE A 198 -7.97 8.02 -18.52
C PHE A 198 -7.93 9.50 -18.94
N ALA A 199 -6.81 9.99 -19.48
CA ALA A 199 -6.61 11.37 -19.95
C ALA A 199 -6.98 12.41 -18.87
N ILE A 200 -6.40 12.26 -17.67
CA ILE A 200 -6.56 13.20 -16.55
C ILE A 200 -5.20 13.63 -16.00
N ASP A 201 -5.06 14.91 -15.64
CA ASP A 201 -3.82 15.48 -15.08
C ASP A 201 -3.88 15.66 -13.56
N ARG A 202 -5.08 15.72 -12.98
CA ARG A 202 -5.29 15.88 -11.54
C ARG A 202 -5.05 14.58 -10.78
N VAL A 203 -3.85 14.06 -10.90
CA VAL A 203 -3.40 12.84 -10.23
C VAL A 203 -2.01 13.05 -9.64
N SER A 204 -1.80 12.59 -8.41
CA SER A 204 -0.51 12.63 -7.73
C SER A 204 -0.22 11.34 -6.97
N THR A 205 1.07 11.06 -6.80
CA THR A 205 1.55 9.87 -6.10
C THR A 205 1.67 10.13 -4.60
N LEU A 206 1.13 9.21 -3.81
CA LEU A 206 1.38 9.08 -2.38
C LEU A 206 2.23 7.84 -2.15
N PRO A 207 3.54 7.97 -2.04
CA PRO A 207 4.41 6.83 -1.80
C PRO A 207 4.10 6.18 -0.45
N THR A 208 4.52 4.96 -0.28
CA THR A 208 4.42 4.30 1.04
C THR A 208 5.37 4.97 2.00
N GLY A 209 4.83 5.48 3.09
CA GLY A 209 5.62 6.03 4.17
C GLY A 209 6.19 4.95 5.08
N VAL A 210 7.15 5.34 5.90
CA VAL A 210 7.68 4.55 7.00
C VAL A 210 7.62 5.36 8.30
N ASP A 211 7.45 4.67 9.41
CA ASP A 211 7.53 5.27 10.74
C ASP A 211 9.00 5.40 11.14
N THR A 212 9.58 6.58 10.87
CA THR A 212 11.00 6.86 11.08
C THR A 212 11.38 7.08 12.55
N ASP A 213 10.39 7.24 13.43
CA ASP A 213 10.58 7.31 14.88
C ASP A 213 10.62 5.90 15.47
N PHE A 214 9.78 5.01 14.96
CA PHE A 214 9.79 3.59 15.31
C PHE A 214 11.01 2.89 14.69
N PHE A 215 11.19 2.97 13.37
CA PHE A 215 12.35 2.45 12.66
C PHE A 215 13.49 3.46 12.69
N ARG A 216 14.30 3.44 13.75
CA ARG A 216 15.49 4.27 13.93
C ARG A 216 16.67 3.44 14.35
N PRO A 217 17.91 3.89 14.09
CA PRO A 217 19.10 3.23 14.61
C PRO A 217 19.03 3.04 16.11
N LEU A 218 19.31 1.83 16.61
CA LEU A 218 19.27 1.50 18.04
C LEU A 218 20.62 1.75 18.75
N GLY A 219 21.63 2.24 18.02
CA GLY A 219 22.94 2.55 18.58
C GLY A 219 23.90 1.35 18.73
N ASN A 220 23.41 0.12 18.52
CA ASN A 220 24.26 -1.07 18.59
C ASN A 220 25.00 -1.28 17.27
N PRO A 221 26.31 -1.66 17.31
CA PRO A 221 27.03 -2.03 16.10
C PRO A 221 26.43 -3.29 15.47
N PRO A 222 26.45 -3.42 14.14
CA PRO A 222 26.01 -4.65 13.48
C PRO A 222 26.94 -5.82 13.81
N LEU A 223 26.40 -7.02 13.81
CA LEU A 223 27.21 -8.23 13.94
C LEU A 223 28.03 -8.47 12.66
N PRO A 224 29.34 -8.71 12.72
CA PRO A 224 30.15 -8.95 11.54
C PRO A 224 29.61 -10.10 10.69
N GLY A 225 29.48 -9.88 9.38
CA GLY A 225 28.99 -10.90 8.45
C GLY A 225 27.49 -11.22 8.55
N ARG A 226 26.72 -10.52 9.39
CA ARG A 226 25.28 -10.80 9.58
C ARG A 226 24.46 -10.16 8.47
N MET A 227 23.73 -11.01 7.73
CA MET A 227 22.68 -10.60 6.81
C MET A 227 21.32 -10.87 7.43
N VAL A 228 20.31 -10.03 7.07
CA VAL A 228 18.94 -10.18 7.55
C VAL A 228 17.96 -10.00 6.39
N PHE A 229 16.93 -10.84 6.37
CA PHE A 229 15.73 -10.64 5.58
C PHE A 229 14.53 -10.54 6.52
N VAL A 230 13.62 -9.58 6.27
CA VAL A 230 12.37 -9.43 7.01
C VAL A 230 11.18 -9.59 6.08
N GLY A 231 10.24 -10.46 6.44
CA GLY A 231 8.99 -10.62 5.69
C GLY A 231 8.20 -11.86 6.06
N SER A 232 6.90 -11.82 5.86
CA SER A 232 6.00 -12.96 6.10
C SER A 232 6.24 -14.06 5.06
N MET A 233 6.45 -15.31 5.50
CA MET A 233 6.79 -16.43 4.61
C MET A 233 5.54 -17.11 4.00
N ASP A 234 4.33 -16.77 4.46
CA ASP A 234 3.07 -17.13 3.82
C ASP A 234 2.76 -16.34 2.55
N TRP A 235 3.60 -15.37 2.21
CA TRP A 235 3.56 -14.68 0.94
C TRP A 235 4.60 -15.31 -0.01
N ASP A 236 4.10 -16.03 -1.02
CA ASP A 236 4.91 -16.83 -1.95
C ASP A 236 6.16 -16.14 -2.51
N PRO A 237 6.13 -14.85 -2.88
CA PRO A 237 7.33 -14.14 -3.34
C PRO A 237 8.46 -14.06 -2.32
N ASN A 238 8.16 -13.98 -1.03
CA ASN A 238 9.20 -13.98 0.00
C ASN A 238 9.87 -15.36 0.10
N GLU A 239 9.08 -16.41 0.16
CA GLU A 239 9.62 -17.77 0.23
C GLU A 239 10.41 -18.13 -1.03
N ASP A 240 9.88 -17.83 -2.23
CA ASP A 240 10.58 -18.03 -3.49
C ASP A 240 11.94 -17.32 -3.51
N GLY A 241 11.97 -16.03 -3.15
CA GLY A 241 13.19 -15.24 -3.11
C GLY A 241 14.21 -15.79 -2.14
N ILE A 242 13.78 -16.20 -0.94
CA ILE A 242 14.67 -16.78 0.08
C ILE A 242 15.21 -18.13 -0.35
N VAL A 243 14.38 -19.02 -0.90
CA VAL A 243 14.84 -20.33 -1.42
C VAL A 243 15.87 -20.15 -2.53
N TRP A 244 15.62 -19.20 -3.45
CA TRP A 244 16.59 -18.87 -4.51
C TRP A 244 17.89 -18.30 -3.91
N PHE A 245 17.80 -17.41 -2.94
CA PHE A 245 18.96 -16.82 -2.27
C PHE A 245 19.82 -17.88 -1.58
N LEU A 246 19.19 -18.78 -0.83
CA LEU A 246 19.91 -19.88 -0.13
C LEU A 246 20.59 -20.86 -1.10
N GLY A 247 19.95 -21.14 -2.25
CA GLY A 247 20.49 -22.09 -3.22
C GLY A 247 21.55 -21.50 -4.16
N ASN A 248 21.43 -20.22 -4.54
CA ASN A 248 22.22 -19.65 -5.61
C ASN A 248 23.17 -18.52 -5.19
N VAL A 249 22.84 -17.76 -4.16
CA VAL A 249 23.58 -16.55 -3.73
C VAL A 249 24.39 -16.80 -2.47
N TYR A 250 23.76 -17.33 -1.44
CA TYR A 250 24.37 -17.52 -0.12
C TYR A 250 25.63 -18.39 -0.13
N PRO A 251 25.73 -19.51 -0.90
CA PRO A 251 26.97 -20.28 -1.00
C PRO A 251 28.13 -19.46 -1.52
N ARG A 252 27.91 -18.57 -2.49
CA ARG A 252 28.94 -17.66 -3.05
C ARG A 252 29.39 -16.64 -2.02
N ILE A 253 28.45 -16.11 -1.23
CA ILE A 253 28.79 -15.20 -0.12
C ILE A 253 29.64 -15.93 0.91
N ARG A 254 29.26 -17.16 1.30
CA ARG A 254 30.01 -17.97 2.27
C ARG A 254 31.42 -18.32 1.79
N GLN A 255 31.61 -18.54 0.49
CA GLN A 255 32.93 -18.76 -0.10
C GLN A 255 33.81 -17.51 0.05
N ALA A 256 33.22 -16.31 -0.15
CA ALA A 256 33.93 -15.03 -0.05
C ALA A 256 34.11 -14.55 1.41
N ILE A 257 33.16 -14.86 2.29
CA ILE A 257 33.04 -14.44 3.70
C ILE A 257 32.69 -15.69 4.53
N PRO A 258 33.64 -16.49 4.98
CA PRO A 258 33.40 -17.76 5.68
C PRO A 258 32.56 -17.66 6.95
N ASN A 259 32.64 -16.52 7.66
CA ASN A 259 31.86 -16.23 8.87
C ASN A 259 30.51 -15.56 8.60
N ALA A 260 30.07 -15.44 7.33
CA ALA A 260 28.78 -14.89 7.01
C ALA A 260 27.63 -15.72 7.61
N SER A 261 26.63 -15.03 8.17
CA SER A 261 25.43 -15.63 8.75
C SER A 261 24.17 -14.94 8.23
N PHE A 262 23.05 -15.65 8.24
CA PHE A 262 21.81 -15.13 7.68
C PHE A 262 20.62 -15.39 8.59
N ALA A 263 19.86 -14.35 8.94
CA ALA A 263 18.60 -14.46 9.66
C ALA A 263 17.42 -14.22 8.72
N ILE A 264 16.48 -15.14 8.73
CA ILE A 264 15.20 -15.08 8.04
C ILE A 264 14.14 -14.79 9.09
N VAL A 265 13.68 -13.53 9.16
CA VAL A 265 12.76 -13.03 10.20
C VAL A 265 11.38 -12.87 9.63
N GLY A 266 10.42 -13.65 10.16
CA GLY A 266 9.02 -13.51 9.75
C GLY A 266 8.16 -14.74 10.02
N ARG A 267 6.85 -14.49 10.08
CA ARG A 267 5.86 -15.51 10.44
C ARG A 267 5.69 -16.58 9.35
N ASN A 268 5.15 -17.73 9.77
CA ASN A 268 4.65 -18.81 8.92
C ASN A 268 5.65 -19.39 7.90
N PRO A 269 6.94 -19.63 8.27
CA PRO A 269 7.87 -20.32 7.37
C PRO A 269 7.39 -21.74 7.09
N SER A 270 7.38 -22.14 5.81
CA SER A 270 6.96 -23.47 5.38
C SER A 270 7.92 -24.55 5.91
N GLN A 271 7.44 -25.80 5.96
CA GLN A 271 8.29 -26.94 6.29
C GLN A 271 9.46 -27.07 5.30
N ARG A 272 9.22 -26.77 4.01
CA ARG A 272 10.26 -26.77 2.97
C ARG A 272 11.36 -25.77 3.29
N LEU A 273 11.01 -24.53 3.61
CA LEU A 273 11.99 -23.49 3.94
C LEU A 273 12.78 -23.87 5.20
N ARG A 274 12.12 -24.36 6.25
CA ARG A 274 12.78 -24.83 7.48
C ARG A 274 13.78 -25.96 7.21
N ALA A 275 13.40 -26.94 6.37
CA ALA A 275 14.27 -28.05 6.00
C ALA A 275 15.51 -27.61 5.20
N ILE A 276 15.36 -26.62 4.30
CA ILE A 276 16.49 -26.03 3.56
C ILE A 276 17.42 -25.28 4.53
N ALA A 277 16.85 -24.42 5.36
CA ALA A 277 17.61 -23.62 6.32
C ALA A 277 18.38 -24.49 7.32
N ALA A 278 17.80 -25.56 7.83
CA ALA A 278 18.44 -26.50 8.76
C ALA A 278 19.67 -27.22 8.16
N LYS A 279 19.73 -27.36 6.84
CA LYS A 279 20.85 -27.94 6.10
C LYS A 279 21.87 -26.89 5.65
N THR A 280 21.57 -25.61 5.81
CA THR A 280 22.42 -24.50 5.35
C THR A 280 23.18 -23.92 6.54
N PRO A 281 24.53 -23.92 6.53
CA PRO A 281 25.31 -23.45 7.67
C PRO A 281 25.06 -21.97 8.01
N ALA A 282 24.96 -21.65 9.31
CA ALA A 282 24.79 -20.31 9.85
C ALA A 282 23.54 -19.58 9.34
N VAL A 283 22.45 -20.31 9.07
CA VAL A 283 21.13 -19.78 8.72
C VAL A 283 20.17 -20.00 9.89
N GLU A 284 19.50 -18.93 10.28
CA GLU A 284 18.48 -18.90 11.33
C GLU A 284 17.11 -18.56 10.73
N VAL A 285 16.07 -19.27 11.16
CA VAL A 285 14.67 -18.96 10.81
C VAL A 285 13.90 -18.71 12.10
N THR A 286 13.58 -17.44 12.37
CA THR A 286 12.99 -17.06 13.66
C THR A 286 11.51 -17.43 13.80
N GLY A 287 10.78 -17.49 12.69
CA GLY A 287 9.31 -17.45 12.75
C GLY A 287 8.80 -16.04 13.09
N TRP A 288 7.61 -15.97 13.68
CA TRP A 288 7.05 -14.70 14.14
C TRP A 288 7.85 -14.12 15.32
N VAL A 289 8.09 -12.83 15.26
CA VAL A 289 8.73 -12.07 16.34
C VAL A 289 7.88 -10.84 16.66
N PRO A 290 7.83 -10.40 17.93
CA PRO A 290 7.05 -9.22 18.32
C PRO A 290 7.65 -7.91 17.77
N ASP A 291 8.96 -7.87 17.54
CA ASP A 291 9.69 -6.71 17.03
C ASP A 291 10.83 -7.16 16.11
N VAL A 292 10.86 -6.62 14.90
CA VAL A 292 11.89 -6.92 13.90
C VAL A 292 13.13 -6.03 14.04
N ARG A 293 13.02 -4.90 14.75
CA ARG A 293 14.11 -3.90 14.88
C ARG A 293 15.39 -4.44 15.52
N PRO A 294 15.36 -5.31 16.54
CA PRO A 294 16.58 -5.91 17.07
C PRO A 294 17.36 -6.70 16.01
N TYR A 295 16.67 -7.45 15.15
CA TYR A 295 17.28 -8.19 14.05
C TYR A 295 17.84 -7.26 12.98
N LEU A 296 17.08 -6.24 12.58
CA LEU A 296 17.56 -5.21 11.65
C LEU A 296 18.76 -4.46 12.24
N SER A 297 18.76 -4.16 13.54
CA SER A 297 19.89 -3.50 14.20
C SER A 297 21.17 -4.34 14.11
N GLN A 298 21.07 -5.65 14.29
CA GLN A 298 22.18 -6.59 14.18
C GLN A 298 22.65 -6.82 12.74
N ALA A 299 21.85 -6.46 11.74
CA ALA A 299 22.21 -6.63 10.34
C ALA A 299 23.41 -5.75 9.96
N ALA A 300 24.45 -6.35 9.38
CA ALA A 300 25.43 -5.62 8.59
C ALA A 300 24.82 -5.25 7.23
N VAL A 301 24.13 -6.19 6.59
CA VAL A 301 23.43 -5.96 5.31
C VAL A 301 22.02 -6.54 5.38
N VAL A 302 21.04 -5.79 4.89
CA VAL A 302 19.68 -6.30 4.68
C VAL A 302 19.57 -6.75 3.23
N VAL A 303 19.04 -7.96 3.00
CA VAL A 303 18.89 -8.52 1.65
C VAL A 303 17.41 -8.66 1.27
N VAL A 304 17.06 -8.27 0.04
CA VAL A 304 15.67 -8.36 -0.49
C VAL A 304 15.70 -9.06 -1.84
N PRO A 305 15.85 -10.40 -1.87
CA PRO A 305 16.10 -11.17 -3.09
C PRO A 305 14.80 -11.58 -3.81
N LEU A 306 13.83 -10.68 -3.96
CA LEU A 306 12.53 -10.99 -4.58
C LEU A 306 12.69 -11.13 -6.09
N ARG A 307 12.14 -12.21 -6.67
CA ARG A 307 12.16 -12.51 -8.10
C ARG A 307 10.80 -12.36 -8.77
N ILE A 308 9.76 -12.35 -7.99
CA ILE A 308 8.37 -12.22 -8.40
C ILE A 308 7.62 -11.36 -7.38
N GLY A 309 6.45 -10.88 -7.75
CA GLY A 309 5.53 -10.18 -6.86
C GLY A 309 5.33 -8.71 -7.21
N GLY A 310 4.33 -8.14 -6.60
CA GLY A 310 3.92 -6.73 -6.67
C GLY A 310 3.61 -6.21 -5.26
N GLY A 311 3.18 -4.96 -5.16
CA GLY A 311 2.75 -4.32 -3.93
C GLY A 311 3.85 -3.52 -3.23
N THR A 312 3.50 -2.94 -2.09
CA THR A 312 4.36 -2.03 -1.34
C THR A 312 5.56 -2.73 -0.73
N ARG A 313 6.73 -2.24 -1.05
CA ARG A 313 8.03 -2.79 -0.60
C ARG A 313 8.46 -2.20 0.74
N VAL A 314 7.55 -2.17 1.73
CA VAL A 314 7.79 -1.50 3.05
C VAL A 314 9.07 -1.93 3.74
N LYS A 315 9.52 -3.18 3.57
CA LYS A 315 10.73 -3.72 4.20
C LYS A 315 12.02 -2.99 3.82
N ILE A 316 12.09 -2.41 2.60
CA ILE A 316 13.27 -1.64 2.15
C ILE A 316 13.32 -0.29 2.87
N PRO A 317 12.29 0.58 2.81
CA PRO A 317 12.32 1.83 3.57
C PRO A 317 12.40 1.63 5.10
N GLU A 318 11.84 0.54 5.66
CA GLU A 318 12.01 0.21 7.09
C GLU A 318 13.48 -0.06 7.46
N ALA A 319 14.17 -0.86 6.64
CA ALA A 319 15.60 -1.12 6.83
C ALA A 319 16.44 0.15 6.64
N MET A 320 16.16 0.94 5.60
CA MET A 320 16.79 2.22 5.32
C MET A 320 16.58 3.23 6.45
N ALA A 321 15.37 3.31 7.02
CA ALA A 321 15.08 4.14 8.18
C ALA A 321 15.97 3.79 9.39
N MET A 322 16.40 2.56 9.51
CA MET A 322 17.39 2.11 10.52
C MET A 322 18.85 2.28 10.07
N ALA A 323 19.11 3.07 9.03
CA ALA A 323 20.44 3.29 8.45
C ALA A 323 21.13 1.99 7.99
N LYS A 324 20.38 1.01 7.49
CA LYS A 324 20.93 -0.24 6.98
C LYS A 324 21.18 -0.17 5.49
N ALA A 325 22.35 -0.61 5.05
CA ALA A 325 22.60 -0.85 3.64
C ALA A 325 21.77 -2.04 3.17
N VAL A 326 21.07 -1.83 2.05
CA VAL A 326 20.16 -2.82 1.45
C VAL A 326 20.71 -3.28 0.12
N VAL A 327 20.70 -4.61 -0.11
CA VAL A 327 20.92 -5.21 -1.43
C VAL A 327 19.60 -5.82 -1.89
N SER A 328 19.12 -5.40 -3.06
CA SER A 328 17.84 -5.86 -3.61
C SER A 328 17.98 -6.32 -5.06
N THR A 329 17.06 -7.15 -5.52
CA THR A 329 16.84 -7.34 -6.95
C THR A 329 16.07 -6.14 -7.53
N PRO A 330 16.09 -5.93 -8.87
CA PRO A 330 15.24 -4.93 -9.52
C PRO A 330 13.75 -5.10 -9.15
N ILE A 331 13.25 -6.34 -9.09
CA ILE A 331 11.86 -6.63 -8.69
C ILE A 331 11.63 -6.31 -7.21
N GLY A 332 12.62 -6.56 -6.35
CA GLY A 332 12.53 -6.20 -4.93
C GLY A 332 12.45 -4.70 -4.68
N ALA A 333 13.10 -3.88 -5.51
CA ALA A 333 13.12 -2.42 -5.44
C ALA A 333 12.08 -1.75 -6.39
N GLU A 334 11.29 -2.53 -7.13
CA GLU A 334 10.32 -2.00 -8.10
C GLU A 334 9.36 -0.98 -7.46
N GLY A 335 9.21 0.16 -8.11
CA GLY A 335 8.33 1.25 -7.66
C GLY A 335 8.86 2.09 -6.48
N LEU A 336 10.11 1.86 -6.05
CA LEU A 336 10.79 2.69 -5.05
C LEU A 336 11.75 3.67 -5.76
N PRO A 337 11.77 4.95 -5.38
CA PRO A 337 12.59 5.97 -6.05
C PRO A 337 14.02 6.02 -5.47
N PHE A 338 14.65 4.86 -5.24
CA PHE A 338 16.02 4.78 -4.74
C PHE A 338 17.00 4.41 -5.84
N HIS A 339 18.20 4.98 -5.79
CA HIS A 339 19.22 4.86 -6.82
C HIS A 339 20.30 3.85 -6.45
N ASP A 340 20.62 2.97 -7.41
CA ASP A 340 21.72 2.01 -7.22
C ASP A 340 23.05 2.72 -7.00
N GLY A 341 23.79 2.24 -6.01
CA GLY A 341 25.08 2.81 -5.61
C GLY A 341 25.01 4.04 -4.69
N ALA A 342 23.83 4.67 -4.54
CA ALA A 342 23.60 5.81 -3.67
C ALA A 342 22.91 5.38 -2.35
N GLU A 343 21.62 5.05 -2.39
CA GLU A 343 20.84 4.67 -1.21
C GLU A 343 20.64 3.16 -1.09
N ILE A 344 20.81 2.42 -2.20
CA ILE A 344 20.60 0.97 -2.29
C ILE A 344 21.63 0.35 -3.22
N ARG A 345 21.82 -0.98 -3.12
CA ARG A 345 22.51 -1.75 -4.17
C ARG A 345 21.49 -2.64 -4.87
N ILE A 346 21.47 -2.60 -6.19
CA ILE A 346 20.54 -3.37 -7.01
C ILE A 346 21.33 -4.37 -7.86
N ALA A 347 21.00 -5.66 -7.74
CA ALA A 347 21.64 -6.72 -8.48
C ALA A 347 20.65 -7.84 -8.82
N GLU A 348 20.64 -8.28 -10.08
CA GLU A 348 19.68 -9.27 -10.59
C GLU A 348 20.23 -10.70 -10.54
N HIS A 349 21.47 -10.87 -10.98
CA HIS A 349 22.09 -12.19 -11.12
C HIS A 349 22.77 -12.65 -9.81
N PRO A 350 22.82 -13.98 -9.56
CA PRO A 350 23.38 -14.52 -8.31
C PRO A 350 24.80 -14.04 -8.01
N GLU A 351 25.64 -13.97 -9.02
CA GLU A 351 27.05 -13.53 -8.90
C GLU A 351 27.14 -12.05 -8.51
N ALA A 352 26.38 -11.19 -9.19
CA ALA A 352 26.34 -9.75 -8.92
C ALA A 352 25.75 -9.47 -7.54
N PHE A 353 24.69 -10.18 -7.18
CA PHE A 353 24.06 -10.04 -5.86
C PHE A 353 25.02 -10.47 -4.74
N ALA A 354 25.66 -11.62 -4.90
CA ALA A 354 26.65 -12.10 -3.94
C ALA A 354 27.86 -11.15 -3.82
N GLY A 355 28.33 -10.61 -4.96
CA GLY A 355 29.41 -9.61 -5.01
C GLY A 355 29.04 -8.34 -4.25
N ALA A 356 27.86 -7.77 -4.49
CA ALA A 356 27.36 -6.57 -3.82
C ALA A 356 27.24 -6.79 -2.28
N VAL A 357 26.71 -7.94 -1.86
CA VAL A 357 26.63 -8.29 -0.43
C VAL A 357 28.03 -8.43 0.16
N ALA A 358 28.94 -9.18 -0.48
CA ALA A 358 30.28 -9.40 0.02
C ALA A 358 31.11 -8.11 0.11
N GLU A 359 30.95 -7.19 -0.84
CA GLU A 359 31.55 -5.85 -0.81
C GLU A 359 31.11 -5.08 0.44
N LEU A 360 29.80 -5.00 0.70
CA LEU A 360 29.26 -4.31 1.86
C LEU A 360 29.60 -4.99 3.19
N LEU A 361 29.76 -6.31 3.21
CA LEU A 361 30.20 -7.03 4.42
C LEU A 361 31.68 -6.79 4.76
N ARG A 362 32.54 -6.53 3.74
CA ARG A 362 33.98 -6.25 3.92
C ARG A 362 34.27 -4.78 4.17
N ASN A 363 33.43 -3.88 3.63
CA ASN A 363 33.72 -2.44 3.65
C ASN A 363 32.72 -1.69 4.53
N ASP A 364 33.08 -1.54 5.80
CA ASP A 364 32.28 -0.85 6.81
C ASP A 364 32.01 0.63 6.42
N SER A 365 33.01 1.29 5.82
CA SER A 365 32.88 2.69 5.38
C SER A 365 31.82 2.83 4.29
N LEU A 366 31.91 2.03 3.23
CA LEU A 366 30.92 2.05 2.13
C LEU A 366 29.53 1.69 2.65
N ARG A 367 29.43 0.67 3.51
CA ARG A 367 28.16 0.26 4.13
C ARG A 367 27.52 1.41 4.92
N ASN A 368 28.32 2.13 5.70
CA ASN A 368 27.84 3.27 6.48
C ASN A 368 27.45 4.46 5.60
N VAL A 369 28.19 4.74 4.52
CA VAL A 369 27.84 5.79 3.55
C VAL A 369 26.47 5.50 2.92
N ILE A 370 26.26 4.30 2.37
CA ILE A 370 24.99 3.90 1.76
C ILE A 370 23.86 3.90 2.79
N GLY A 371 24.07 3.32 3.98
CA GLY A 371 23.05 3.28 5.02
C GLY A 371 22.65 4.67 5.53
N THR A 372 23.60 5.58 5.64
CA THR A 372 23.34 6.98 6.04
C THR A 372 22.56 7.73 4.96
N ALA A 373 22.96 7.62 3.71
CA ALA A 373 22.25 8.22 2.57
C ALA A 373 20.83 7.67 2.46
N ALA A 374 20.67 6.34 2.60
CA ALA A 374 19.39 5.66 2.62
C ALA A 374 18.45 6.21 3.72
N ARG A 375 18.95 6.37 4.95
CA ARG A 375 18.16 6.94 6.04
C ARG A 375 17.79 8.39 5.78
N GLN A 376 18.74 9.21 5.31
CA GLN A 376 18.50 10.62 5.00
C GLN A 376 17.38 10.76 3.98
N GLU A 377 17.42 9.98 2.91
CA GLU A 377 16.39 9.98 1.87
C GLU A 377 15.02 9.59 2.44
N VAL A 378 14.96 8.50 3.21
CA VAL A 378 13.70 8.02 3.80
C VAL A 378 13.12 9.01 4.81
N VAL A 379 13.93 9.60 5.69
CA VAL A 379 13.45 10.59 6.67
C VAL A 379 12.95 11.86 5.98
N SER A 380 13.66 12.31 4.96
CA SER A 380 13.34 13.56 4.25
C SER A 380 12.13 13.45 3.35
N ASN A 381 11.90 12.28 2.71
CA ASN A 381 10.94 12.16 1.61
C ASN A 381 9.88 11.07 1.81
N HIS A 382 10.14 10.06 2.67
CA HIS A 382 9.29 8.86 2.81
C HIS A 382 8.78 8.64 4.23
N SER A 383 8.97 9.57 5.18
CA SER A 383 8.30 9.47 6.48
C SER A 383 6.80 9.67 6.34
N TRP A 384 6.00 9.00 7.18
CA TRP A 384 4.55 9.20 7.18
C TRP A 384 4.15 10.67 7.38
N GLU A 385 4.92 11.44 8.16
CA GLU A 385 4.68 12.88 8.34
C GLU A 385 4.80 13.63 7.00
N LYS A 386 5.82 13.33 6.21
CA LYS A 386 6.00 13.94 4.88
C LYS A 386 4.90 13.53 3.90
N VAL A 387 4.52 12.25 3.92
CA VAL A 387 3.40 11.76 3.09
C VAL A 387 2.12 12.50 3.45
N VAL A 388 1.79 12.63 4.74
CA VAL A 388 0.57 13.31 5.19
C VAL A 388 0.60 14.80 4.88
N THR A 389 1.74 15.47 5.02
CA THR A 389 1.88 16.89 4.60
C THR A 389 1.56 17.08 3.11
N ARG A 390 2.04 16.18 2.24
CA ARG A 390 1.67 16.21 0.81
C ARG A 390 0.17 15.98 0.57
N VAL A 391 -0.44 15.09 1.35
CA VAL A 391 -1.91 14.89 1.30
C VAL A 391 -2.61 16.20 1.66
N GLU A 392 -2.25 16.83 2.78
CA GLU A 392 -2.85 18.08 3.27
C GLU A 392 -2.75 19.20 2.22
N GLU A 393 -1.58 19.43 1.66
CA GLU A 393 -1.36 20.44 0.61
C GLU A 393 -2.29 20.26 -0.59
N VAL A 394 -2.50 19.02 -1.02
CA VAL A 394 -3.43 18.71 -2.12
C VAL A 394 -4.87 18.92 -1.69
N LEU A 395 -5.27 18.45 -0.51
CA LEU A 395 -6.65 18.61 -0.01
C LEU A 395 -7.01 20.09 0.17
N GLU A 396 -6.11 20.93 0.70
CA GLU A 396 -6.30 22.36 0.86
C GLU A 396 -6.45 23.06 -0.49
N ARG A 397 -5.64 22.69 -1.48
CA ARG A 397 -5.72 23.21 -2.85
C ARG A 397 -7.07 22.88 -3.49
N VAL A 398 -7.49 21.62 -3.38
CA VAL A 398 -8.76 21.13 -3.95
C VAL A 398 -9.95 21.82 -3.28
N ALA A 399 -9.98 21.91 -1.95
CA ALA A 399 -11.03 22.58 -1.19
C ALA A 399 -11.11 24.11 -1.50
N SER A 400 -9.95 24.77 -1.69
CA SER A 400 -9.89 26.21 -1.99
C SER A 400 -10.35 26.52 -3.42
N HIS A 401 -10.11 25.61 -4.37
CA HIS A 401 -10.52 25.80 -5.77
C HIS A 401 -12.03 25.79 -5.92
N ASP A 402 -12.71 24.89 -5.24
CA ASP A 402 -14.19 24.78 -5.26
C ASP A 402 -14.85 26.03 -4.65
N LYS A 403 -14.33 26.56 -3.55
CA LYS A 403 -14.82 27.81 -2.93
C LYS A 403 -14.76 29.00 -3.91
N ARG A 404 -13.73 29.12 -4.73
CA ARG A 404 -13.59 30.19 -5.75
C ARG A 404 -14.59 30.04 -6.90
N VAL A 405 -14.87 28.81 -7.34
CA VAL A 405 -15.84 28.54 -8.41
C VAL A 405 -17.26 28.85 -7.93
N THR A 406 -17.61 28.42 -6.71
CA THR A 406 -18.92 28.67 -6.10
C THR A 406 -19.15 30.18 -5.89
N THR A 407 -18.15 30.93 -5.42
CA THR A 407 -18.24 32.39 -5.21
C THR A 407 -18.40 33.15 -6.53
N ARG A 408 -17.74 32.73 -7.61
CA ARG A 408 -17.90 33.34 -8.94
C ARG A 408 -19.29 33.10 -9.53
N THR A 409 -19.88 31.92 -9.32
CA THR A 409 -21.20 31.57 -9.82
C THR A 409 -22.30 32.40 -9.10
N VAL A 410 -22.16 32.66 -7.81
CA VAL A 410 -23.09 33.50 -7.04
C VAL A 410 -22.95 34.99 -7.38
N ALA A 411 -21.76 35.47 -7.73
CA ALA A 411 -21.51 36.86 -8.11
C ALA A 411 -21.98 37.23 -9.54
N SER A 412 -22.36 36.28 -10.37
CA SER A 412 -22.73 36.47 -11.77
C SER A 412 -24.24 36.47 -12.05
N TYR A 413 -25.12 36.45 -11.03
CA TYR A 413 -26.56 36.68 -11.21
C TYR A 413 -26.95 38.02 -10.58
N PRO A 414 -27.05 39.10 -11.35
CA PRO A 414 -27.72 40.30 -10.87
C PRO A 414 -29.22 40.00 -10.73
N LEU A 415 -29.75 40.23 -9.52
CA LEU A 415 -31.19 40.25 -9.27
C LEU A 415 -31.82 41.27 -10.22
N MET A 416 -32.43 40.82 -11.32
CA MET A 416 -33.38 41.64 -12.08
C MET A 416 -34.64 41.72 -11.23
N VAL A 417 -34.74 42.77 -10.44
CA VAL A 417 -36.01 43.25 -9.92
C VAL A 417 -36.59 44.11 -11.03
N ASN A 418 -37.63 43.63 -11.67
CA ASN A 418 -38.47 44.47 -12.53
C ASN A 418 -39.63 45.04 -11.71
N PRO A 419 -40.02 46.31 -11.99
CA PRO A 419 -41.01 47.05 -11.24
C PRO A 419 -42.43 46.56 -11.41
#